data_f37d086727d87b127a9a2ae16c9fe814
#
_entry.id   f37d086727d87b127a9a2ae16c9fe814
#
_cell.length_a   1.000
_cell.length_b   1.000
_cell.length_c   1.000
_cell.angle_alpha   90.00
_cell.angle_beta   90.00
_cell.angle_gamma   90.00
#
_symmetry.space_group_name_H-M   'P 1'
#
loop_
_entity.id
_entity.type
_entity.pdbx_description
1 polymer ?
#
loop_
_entity_poly.entity_id
_entity_poly.type
_entity_poly.pdbx_seq_one_letter_code
_entity_poly.pdbx_strand_id
1 'polypeptide(L)'
;MAKVSFDPIIKWFTGRLGRLVYRRSHNGQVSAYPLPDMSRVKWSQAQKSHRWRIGQAAIYASAAVADPEIRPIYVQLALDLGMNPKRPFDAAVSDYYHRGNDLLWKKHMGDREKPQNCDLRRYPWYARKQKRSRKRST
;
A
#
# COMPACT_ATOMS: atom_id res chain seq x y z
N MET A 1 -0.10 -16.94 28.40
CA MET A 1 -0.13 -15.53 28.00
C MET A 1 -0.26 -14.68 29.26
N ALA A 2 0.71 -13.83 29.56
CA ALA A 2 0.64 -12.93 30.71
C ALA A 2 -0.25 -11.74 30.34
N LYS A 3 -1.37 -11.57 31.08
CA LYS A 3 -2.16 -10.34 31.03
C LYS A 3 -1.46 -9.31 31.89
N VAL A 4 -0.86 -8.32 31.27
CA VAL A 4 -0.25 -7.18 31.95
C VAL A 4 -1.30 -6.08 32.05
N SER A 5 -1.71 -5.72 33.28
CA SER A 5 -2.52 -4.54 33.55
C SER A 5 -1.60 -3.33 33.46
N PHE A 6 -1.79 -2.50 32.47
CA PHE A 6 -0.97 -1.31 32.28
C PHE A 6 -1.61 -0.08 32.91
N ASP A 7 -0.75 0.76 33.50
CA ASP A 7 -1.08 2.11 33.97
C ASP A 7 -1.75 2.93 32.82
N PRO A 8 -2.62 3.91 33.16
CA PRO A 8 -3.31 4.75 32.16
C PRO A 8 -2.42 5.36 31.10
N ILE A 9 -1.16 5.66 31.45
CA ILE A 9 -0.15 6.21 30.50
C ILE A 9 0.18 5.25 29.37
N ILE A 10 0.12 3.93 29.59
CA ILE A 10 0.50 2.92 28.59
C ILE A 10 -0.68 2.55 27.69
N LYS A 11 -1.91 2.97 28.00
CA LYS A 11 -3.11 2.71 27.18
C LYS A 11 -3.01 3.27 25.75
N TRP A 12 -2.13 4.24 25.52
CA TRP A 12 -1.93 4.88 24.22
C TRP A 12 -0.73 4.33 23.45
N PHE A 13 0.00 3.40 24.05
CA PHE A 13 1.23 2.88 23.46
C PHE A 13 0.87 1.86 22.36
N THR A 14 1.18 2.18 21.12
CA THR A 14 1.06 1.27 19.97
C THR A 14 2.32 1.38 19.11
N GLY A 15 2.77 0.25 18.57
CA GLY A 15 3.94 0.23 17.71
C GLY A 15 5.07 -0.66 18.22
N ARG A 16 6.28 -0.41 17.77
CA ARG A 16 7.46 -1.22 18.10
C ARG A 16 8.40 -0.45 19.03
N LEU A 17 8.79 -1.12 20.10
CA LEU A 17 9.85 -0.67 21.01
C LEU A 17 10.89 -1.77 21.14
N GLY A 18 12.04 -1.59 20.51
CA GLY A 18 13.10 -2.59 20.48
C GLY A 18 12.64 -3.91 19.85
N ARG A 19 12.64 -4.99 20.63
CA ARG A 19 12.20 -6.34 20.22
C ARG A 19 10.75 -6.64 20.59
N LEU A 20 10.02 -5.70 21.20
CA LEU A 20 8.62 -5.84 21.57
C LEU A 20 7.72 -5.05 20.62
N VAL A 21 6.59 -5.63 20.31
CA VAL A 21 5.51 -5.00 19.55
C VAL A 21 4.30 -4.87 20.45
N TYR A 22 3.80 -3.65 20.59
CA TYR A 22 2.60 -3.31 21.32
C TYR A 22 1.43 -3.15 20.38
N ARG A 23 0.38 -3.90 20.61
CA ARG A 23 -0.84 -3.84 19.83
C ARG A 23 -2.03 -3.56 20.72
N ARG A 24 -2.83 -2.58 20.32
CA ARG A 24 -4.11 -2.31 20.96
C ARG A 24 -5.20 -3.15 20.31
N SER A 25 -5.92 -3.91 21.12
CA SER A 25 -7.10 -4.66 20.68
C SER A 25 -8.31 -3.74 20.52
N HIS A 26 -9.33 -4.18 19.79
CA HIS A 26 -10.61 -3.48 19.68
C HIS A 26 -11.24 -3.15 21.04
N ASN A 27 -11.05 -4.01 22.03
CA ASN A 27 -11.55 -3.83 23.40
C ASN A 27 -10.69 -2.87 24.25
N GLY A 28 -9.75 -2.14 23.63
CA GLY A 28 -8.88 -1.21 24.35
C GLY A 28 -7.74 -1.84 25.14
N GLN A 29 -7.65 -3.17 25.18
CA GLN A 29 -6.55 -3.87 25.83
C GLN A 29 -5.27 -3.75 25.01
N VAL A 30 -4.16 -3.51 25.69
CA VAL A 30 -2.83 -3.49 25.06
C VAL A 30 -2.16 -4.84 25.30
N SER A 31 -1.72 -5.48 24.24
CA SER A 31 -0.91 -6.70 24.28
C SER A 31 0.51 -6.40 23.83
N ALA A 32 1.49 -6.95 24.53
CA ALA A 32 2.89 -6.91 24.13
C ALA A 32 3.35 -8.32 23.77
N TYR A 33 4.02 -8.44 22.64
CA TYR A 33 4.59 -9.72 22.18
C TYR A 33 5.96 -9.49 21.53
N PRO A 34 6.85 -10.47 21.59
CA PRO A 34 8.14 -10.35 20.95
C PRO A 34 7.96 -10.26 19.43
N LEU A 35 8.80 -9.45 18.78
CA LEU A 35 8.84 -9.37 17.33
C LEU A 35 9.16 -10.77 16.75
N PRO A 36 8.29 -11.35 15.92
CA PRO A 36 8.54 -12.66 15.34
C PRO A 36 9.76 -12.60 14.41
N ASP A 37 10.63 -13.61 14.54
CA ASP A 37 11.73 -13.77 13.60
C ASP A 37 11.22 -14.34 12.28
N MET A 38 11.22 -13.50 11.25
CA MET A 38 10.79 -13.84 9.90
C MET A 38 11.93 -14.36 9.01
N SER A 39 13.16 -14.46 9.52
CA SER A 39 14.33 -14.86 8.72
C SER A 39 14.22 -16.29 8.18
N ARG A 40 13.53 -17.17 8.91
CA ARG A 40 13.34 -18.59 8.55
C ARG A 40 12.07 -18.85 7.74
N VAL A 41 11.25 -17.83 7.48
CA VAL A 41 9.99 -18.01 6.74
C VAL A 41 10.26 -18.22 5.26
N LYS A 42 9.96 -19.41 4.77
CA LYS A 42 10.00 -19.74 3.35
C LYS A 42 8.62 -19.46 2.74
N TRP A 43 8.57 -18.48 1.88
CA TRP A 43 7.34 -18.13 1.17
C TRP A 43 7.05 -19.13 0.06
N SER A 44 5.79 -19.62 -0.01
CA SER A 44 5.33 -20.46 -1.11
C SER A 44 5.33 -19.67 -2.43
N GLN A 45 5.31 -20.37 -3.57
CA GLN A 45 5.27 -19.71 -4.88
C GLN A 45 3.98 -18.86 -5.03
N ALA A 46 2.85 -19.36 -4.54
CA ALA A 46 1.59 -18.62 -4.55
C ALA A 46 1.67 -17.31 -3.74
N GLN A 47 2.29 -17.35 -2.55
CA GLN A 47 2.51 -16.15 -1.74
C GLN A 47 3.44 -15.15 -2.42
N LYS A 48 4.49 -15.62 -3.09
CA LYS A 48 5.42 -14.75 -3.84
C LYS A 48 4.71 -14.05 -5.00
N SER A 49 3.93 -14.78 -5.79
CA SER A 49 3.17 -14.22 -6.91
C SER A 49 2.08 -13.25 -6.44
N HIS A 50 1.37 -13.56 -5.35
CA HIS A 50 0.39 -12.64 -4.76
C HIS A 50 1.04 -11.34 -4.29
N ARG A 51 2.15 -11.42 -3.56
CA ARG A 51 2.90 -10.24 -3.11
C ARG A 51 3.43 -9.41 -4.28
N TRP A 52 3.90 -10.08 -5.34
CA TRP A 52 4.33 -9.39 -6.56
C TRP A 52 3.16 -8.62 -7.20
N ARG A 53 1.98 -9.25 -7.36
CA ARG A 53 0.79 -8.61 -7.93
C ARG A 53 0.34 -7.39 -7.12
N ILE A 54 0.29 -7.50 -5.78
CA ILE A 54 -0.02 -6.36 -4.91
C ILE A 54 1.03 -5.26 -5.07
N GLY A 55 2.31 -5.62 -5.17
CA GLY A 55 3.39 -4.65 -5.41
C GLY A 55 3.21 -3.88 -6.72
N GLN A 56 2.82 -4.55 -7.80
CA GLN A 56 2.51 -3.90 -9.08
C GLN A 56 1.29 -2.98 -8.96
N ALA A 57 0.23 -3.42 -8.28
CA ALA A 57 -0.96 -2.60 -8.04
C ALA A 57 -0.63 -1.32 -7.24
N ALA A 58 0.24 -1.41 -6.24
CA ALA A 58 0.68 -0.25 -5.46
C ALA A 58 1.52 0.73 -6.28
N ILE A 59 2.39 0.24 -7.17
CA ILE A 59 3.16 1.08 -8.10
C ILE A 59 2.22 1.82 -9.03
N TYR A 60 1.30 1.10 -9.64
CA TYR A 60 0.26 1.66 -10.49
C TYR A 60 -0.53 2.75 -9.78
N ALA A 61 -1.12 2.43 -8.63
CA ALA A 61 -1.97 3.36 -7.87
C ALA A 61 -1.21 4.63 -7.46
N SER A 62 0.07 4.50 -7.09
CA SER A 62 0.91 5.67 -6.77
C SER A 62 1.08 6.60 -7.96
N ALA A 63 1.25 6.06 -9.15
CA ALA A 63 1.38 6.84 -10.38
C ALA A 63 0.04 7.41 -10.84
N ALA A 64 -1.04 6.62 -10.79
CA ALA A 64 -2.38 7.02 -11.19
C ALA A 64 -2.93 8.18 -10.33
N VAL A 65 -2.70 8.13 -9.02
CA VAL A 65 -3.11 9.21 -8.10
C VAL A 65 -2.26 10.47 -8.27
N ALA A 66 -1.02 10.33 -8.77
CA ALA A 66 -0.16 11.47 -9.07
C ALA A 66 -0.51 12.16 -10.40
N ASP A 67 -1.21 11.48 -11.30
CA ASP A 67 -1.66 12.03 -12.57
C ASP A 67 -2.95 12.87 -12.36
N PRO A 68 -2.96 14.16 -12.76
CA PRO A 68 -4.08 15.06 -12.52
C PRO A 68 -5.35 14.68 -13.32
N GLU A 69 -5.22 14.00 -14.45
CA GLU A 69 -6.34 13.58 -15.28
C GLU A 69 -6.99 12.28 -14.78
N ILE A 70 -6.18 11.37 -14.24
CA ILE A 70 -6.65 10.06 -13.79
C ILE A 70 -7.16 10.10 -12.33
N ARG A 71 -6.56 10.96 -11.51
CA ARG A 71 -6.94 11.09 -10.09
C ARG A 71 -8.45 11.30 -9.85
N PRO A 72 -9.15 12.21 -10.56
CA PRO A 72 -10.58 12.43 -10.32
C PRO A 72 -11.42 11.20 -10.63
N ILE A 73 -11.01 10.35 -11.58
CA ILE A 73 -11.69 9.09 -11.90
C ILE A 73 -11.68 8.16 -10.68
N TYR A 74 -10.52 8.05 -9.99
CA TYR A 74 -10.43 7.20 -8.81
C TYR A 74 -11.06 7.83 -7.55
N VAL A 75 -11.19 9.13 -7.48
CA VAL A 75 -12.00 9.79 -6.44
C VAL A 75 -13.47 9.42 -6.62
N GLN A 76 -13.98 9.48 -7.85
CA GLN A 76 -15.36 9.09 -8.14
C GLN A 76 -15.59 7.60 -7.90
N LEU A 77 -14.68 6.74 -8.38
CA LEU A 77 -14.75 5.30 -8.13
C LEU A 77 -14.73 4.96 -6.63
N ALA A 78 -13.98 5.71 -5.81
CA ALA A 78 -13.97 5.52 -4.36
C ALA A 78 -15.35 5.84 -3.75
N LEU A 79 -16.04 6.89 -4.22
CA LEU A 79 -17.40 7.20 -3.80
C LEU A 79 -18.37 6.09 -4.19
N ASP A 80 -18.31 5.60 -5.43
CA ASP A 80 -19.19 4.56 -5.96
C ASP A 80 -19.02 3.23 -5.20
N LEU A 81 -17.81 2.94 -4.73
CA LEU A 81 -17.49 1.75 -3.95
C LEU A 81 -17.69 1.92 -2.43
N GLY A 82 -18.17 3.09 -1.97
CA GLY A 82 -18.32 3.39 -0.54
C GLY A 82 -16.98 3.48 0.21
N MET A 83 -15.89 3.71 -0.51
CA MET A 83 -14.56 3.92 0.06
C MET A 83 -14.33 5.39 0.41
N ASN A 84 -13.29 5.68 1.18
CA ASN A 84 -12.96 7.06 1.53
C ASN A 84 -12.43 7.86 0.31
N PRO A 85 -13.14 8.87 -0.20
CA PRO A 85 -12.73 9.64 -1.38
C PRO A 85 -11.44 10.45 -1.18
N LYS A 86 -11.05 10.70 0.09
CA LYS A 86 -9.75 11.31 0.41
C LYS A 86 -8.57 10.36 0.17
N ARG A 87 -8.85 9.07 -0.07
CA ARG A 87 -7.88 8.00 -0.31
C ARG A 87 -8.13 7.29 -1.65
N PRO A 88 -8.03 7.98 -2.79
CA PRO A 88 -8.24 7.37 -4.10
C PRO A 88 -7.23 6.27 -4.43
N PHE A 89 -6.14 6.21 -3.68
CA PHE A 89 -5.12 5.16 -3.80
C PHE A 89 -5.70 3.76 -3.57
N ASP A 90 -6.55 3.59 -2.55
CA ASP A 90 -7.12 2.27 -2.21
C ASP A 90 -8.07 1.79 -3.32
N ALA A 91 -8.84 2.71 -3.91
CA ALA A 91 -9.69 2.41 -5.06
C ALA A 91 -8.88 2.03 -6.31
N ALA A 92 -7.77 2.74 -6.57
CA ALA A 92 -6.88 2.44 -7.69
C ALA A 92 -6.16 1.08 -7.53
N VAL A 93 -5.74 0.74 -6.31
CA VAL A 93 -5.16 -0.59 -6.01
C VAL A 93 -6.19 -1.68 -6.27
N SER A 94 -7.42 -1.51 -5.77
CA SER A 94 -8.51 -2.48 -5.92
C SER A 94 -8.88 -2.69 -7.39
N ASP A 95 -9.03 -1.62 -8.15
CA ASP A 95 -9.39 -1.67 -9.57
C ASP A 95 -8.31 -2.38 -10.41
N TYR A 96 -7.03 -2.01 -10.22
CA TYR A 96 -5.94 -2.67 -10.90
C TYR A 96 -5.79 -4.15 -10.52
N TYR A 97 -5.92 -4.47 -9.22
CA TYR A 97 -5.72 -5.83 -8.71
C TYR A 97 -6.82 -6.79 -9.14
N HIS A 98 -8.08 -6.37 -9.08
CA HIS A 98 -9.24 -7.23 -9.34
C HIS A 98 -9.70 -7.19 -10.80
N ARG A 99 -9.66 -6.03 -11.43
CA ARG A 99 -10.17 -5.83 -12.79
C ARG A 99 -9.07 -5.74 -13.86
N GLY A 100 -7.80 -5.60 -13.45
CA GLY A 100 -6.67 -5.42 -14.38
C GLY A 100 -6.71 -4.08 -15.12
N ASN A 101 -7.50 -3.13 -14.67
CA ASN A 101 -7.68 -1.85 -15.35
C ASN A 101 -6.45 -0.97 -15.17
N ASP A 102 -5.81 -0.58 -16.27
CA ASP A 102 -4.60 0.25 -16.28
C ASP A 102 -4.80 1.45 -17.19
N LEU A 103 -5.35 2.51 -16.61
CA LEU A 103 -5.62 3.76 -17.31
C LEU A 103 -4.33 4.47 -17.76
N LEU A 104 -3.24 4.32 -17.02
CA LEU A 104 -1.93 4.86 -17.41
C LEU A 104 -1.37 4.15 -18.64
N TRP A 105 -1.52 2.84 -18.70
CA TRP A 105 -1.13 2.07 -19.90
C TRP A 105 -1.93 2.53 -21.12
N LYS A 106 -3.25 2.61 -20.98
CA LYS A 106 -4.12 3.09 -22.06
C LYS A 106 -3.78 4.51 -22.51
N LYS A 107 -3.48 5.40 -21.55
CA LYS A 107 -3.08 6.79 -21.86
C LYS A 107 -1.77 6.89 -22.66
N HIS A 108 -0.76 6.08 -22.32
CA HIS A 108 0.59 6.19 -22.91
C HIS A 108 0.84 5.23 -24.07
N MET A 109 0.18 4.08 -24.08
CA MET A 109 0.40 3.01 -25.06
C MET A 109 -0.79 2.77 -26.00
N GLY A 110 -1.94 3.41 -25.71
CA GLY A 110 -3.19 3.20 -26.45
C GLY A 110 -3.70 1.76 -26.32
N ASP A 111 -4.17 1.19 -27.43
CA ASP A 111 -4.75 -0.15 -27.46
C ASP A 111 -3.72 -1.29 -27.51
N ARG A 112 -2.44 -1.01 -27.29
CA ARG A 112 -1.41 -2.05 -27.25
C ARG A 112 -1.63 -2.98 -26.06
N GLU A 113 -1.64 -4.28 -26.32
CA GLU A 113 -1.76 -5.28 -25.28
C GLU A 113 -0.63 -5.18 -24.26
N LYS A 114 -1.00 -5.20 -22.99
CA LYS A 114 -0.07 -5.20 -21.88
C LYS A 114 0.46 -6.62 -21.67
N PRO A 115 1.80 -6.84 -21.64
CA PRO A 115 2.37 -8.14 -21.33
C PRO A 115 1.91 -8.67 -19.98
N GLN A 116 1.54 -9.95 -19.87
CA GLN A 116 0.99 -10.55 -18.64
C GLN A 116 1.93 -10.42 -17.43
N ASN A 117 3.25 -10.48 -17.65
CA ASN A 117 4.27 -10.35 -16.59
C ASN A 117 5.02 -9.01 -16.67
N CYS A 118 4.31 -7.93 -17.02
CA CYS A 118 4.89 -6.61 -17.15
C CYS A 118 5.34 -6.07 -15.79
N ASP A 119 6.65 -5.79 -15.64
CA ASP A 119 7.15 -5.04 -14.50
C ASP A 119 6.98 -3.54 -14.76
N LEU A 120 6.04 -2.92 -14.07
CA LEU A 120 5.70 -1.50 -14.24
C LEU A 120 6.87 -0.55 -13.96
N ARG A 121 7.85 -0.99 -13.17
CA ARG A 121 9.05 -0.18 -12.86
C ARG A 121 9.90 0.13 -14.09
N ARG A 122 9.75 -0.63 -15.18
CA ARG A 122 10.48 -0.42 -16.43
C ARG A 122 9.97 0.77 -17.24
N TYR A 123 8.79 1.28 -16.91
CA TYR A 123 8.18 2.37 -17.66
C TYR A 123 8.25 3.69 -16.88
N PRO A 124 8.74 4.77 -17.49
CA PRO A 124 8.99 6.03 -16.79
C PRO A 124 7.74 6.71 -16.23
N TRP A 125 6.57 6.47 -16.81
CA TRP A 125 5.31 7.06 -16.33
C TRP A 125 4.79 6.42 -15.05
N TYR A 126 5.25 5.23 -14.65
CA TYR A 126 5.02 4.66 -13.33
C TYR A 126 6.09 5.07 -12.32
N ALA A 127 7.19 5.68 -12.78
CA ALA A 127 8.22 6.17 -11.89
C ALA A 127 7.66 7.31 -11.04
N ARG A 128 7.67 7.12 -9.73
CA ARG A 128 7.29 8.17 -8.78
C ARG A 128 8.25 9.35 -8.99
N LYS A 129 7.77 10.52 -9.41
CA LYS A 129 8.58 11.75 -9.39
C LYS A 129 9.09 11.91 -7.97
N GLN A 130 10.36 11.61 -7.75
CA GLN A 130 10.99 11.87 -6.46
C GLN A 130 10.77 13.35 -6.17
N LYS A 131 10.04 13.67 -5.10
CA LYS A 131 10.06 15.03 -4.54
C LYS A 131 11.53 15.32 -4.28
N ARG A 132 12.13 16.20 -5.10
CA ARG A 132 13.45 16.75 -4.81
C ARG A 132 13.39 17.19 -3.36
N SER A 133 14.13 16.52 -2.49
CA SER A 133 14.33 16.97 -1.13
C SER A 133 14.86 18.38 -1.29
N ARG A 134 14.07 19.38 -0.89
CA ARG A 134 14.57 20.72 -0.71
C ARG A 134 15.71 20.58 0.28
N LYS A 135 16.95 20.59 -0.21
CA LYS A 135 18.10 20.85 0.64
C LYS A 135 17.74 22.13 1.41
N ARG A 136 17.50 21.99 2.70
CA ARG A 136 17.53 23.10 3.61
C ARG A 136 18.98 23.58 3.56
N SER A 137 19.21 24.62 2.78
CA SER A 137 20.41 25.44 2.90
C SER A 137 20.23 26.16 4.22
N THR A 138 21.04 25.79 5.16
CA THR A 138 21.38 26.58 6.33
C THR A 138 21.90 27.94 5.90
#